data_be598563621d7448bfc6e3ae98869e75
#
_entry.id   be598563621d7448bfc6e3ae98869e75
#
_cell.length_a   1.000
_cell.length_b   1.000
_cell.length_c   1.000
_cell.angle_alpha   90.00
_cell.angle_beta   90.00
_cell.angle_gamma   90.00
#
_symmetry.space_group_name_H-M   'P 1'
#
loop_
_entity.id
_entity.type
_entity.pdbx_description
1 polymer ?
#
loop_
_entity_poly.entity_id
_entity_poly.type
_entity_poly.pdbx_seq_one_letter_code
_entity_poly.pdbx_strand_id
1 'polypeptide(L)'
;NIAVQYLVTGTADLDDVFRQNPDQFDVVISSAMDLQLKLTNDGFARQLPSITHPDWAQWRSSLFAFTTEPAAIALNTAAFDGLPTPRTRQDLIQVLRENPDQFIGKIGTYDVRQSGLGYLFATQDARTSETFWRLMEVMGSLDAKLYCCSGDMIDDLIAGQILVAYNVLGSYALGRADTQDTLTVILPSDFPTTMMRSALVSKSASSPDLAEAFVSHLIALQSDGAGGVFPLPPLVGAQDTSARASISLEPALMTYLDTLKRQTF
;
A
#
# COMPACT_ATOMS: atom_id res chain seq x y z
N ASN A 1 7.97 -27.83 -10.62
CA ASN A 1 7.28 -26.67 -11.22
C ASN A 1 5.87 -26.57 -10.62
N ILE A 2 5.52 -25.42 -10.07
CA ILE A 2 4.17 -25.12 -9.57
C ILE A 2 3.48 -24.25 -10.64
N ALA A 3 2.29 -24.67 -11.10
CA ALA A 3 1.45 -23.82 -11.93
C ALA A 3 0.60 -22.94 -11.01
N VAL A 4 0.67 -21.63 -11.19
CA VAL A 4 -0.10 -20.66 -10.41
C VAL A 4 -1.22 -20.09 -11.27
N GLN A 5 -2.45 -20.21 -10.78
CA GLN A 5 -3.61 -19.48 -11.29
C GLN A 5 -3.93 -18.36 -10.29
N TYR A 6 -4.18 -17.16 -10.75
CA TYR A 6 -4.49 -16.06 -9.84
C TYR A 6 -5.67 -15.24 -10.32
N LEU A 7 -6.44 -14.78 -9.34
CA LEU A 7 -7.49 -13.78 -9.48
C LEU A 7 -6.94 -12.44 -8.95
N VAL A 8 -7.04 -11.41 -9.78
CA VAL A 8 -6.72 -10.03 -9.37
C VAL A 8 -8.02 -9.32 -9.04
N THR A 9 -8.09 -8.72 -7.86
CA THR A 9 -9.25 -7.94 -7.39
C THR A 9 -8.79 -6.74 -6.56
N GLY A 10 -9.71 -5.81 -6.33
CA GLY A 10 -9.48 -4.66 -5.44
C GLY A 10 -9.16 -5.12 -4.01
N THR A 11 -8.30 -4.37 -3.32
CA THR A 11 -7.87 -4.73 -1.96
C THR A 11 -9.01 -4.69 -0.93
N ALA A 12 -10.06 -3.90 -1.18
CA ALA A 12 -11.26 -3.88 -0.35
C ALA A 12 -12.14 -5.11 -0.58
N ASP A 13 -12.28 -5.53 -1.85
CA ASP A 13 -13.16 -6.64 -2.23
C ASP A 13 -12.56 -8.02 -1.90
N LEU A 14 -11.22 -8.08 -1.83
CA LEU A 14 -10.49 -9.33 -1.61
C LEU A 14 -10.94 -10.05 -0.33
N ASP A 15 -11.15 -9.32 0.76
CA ASP A 15 -11.60 -9.88 2.04
C ASP A 15 -12.96 -10.56 1.90
N ASP A 16 -13.92 -9.91 1.23
CA ASP A 16 -15.27 -10.44 1.02
C ASP A 16 -15.27 -11.63 0.05
N VAL A 17 -14.55 -11.52 -1.07
CA VAL A 17 -14.42 -12.60 -2.06
C VAL A 17 -13.84 -13.86 -1.42
N PHE A 18 -12.77 -13.70 -0.63
CA PHE A 18 -12.14 -14.82 0.04
C PHE A 18 -13.04 -15.43 1.12
N ARG A 19 -13.71 -14.62 1.95
CA ARG A 19 -14.60 -15.11 3.01
C ARG A 19 -15.78 -15.90 2.48
N GLN A 20 -16.32 -15.52 1.32
CA GLN A 20 -17.43 -16.23 0.70
C GLN A 20 -17.03 -17.61 0.16
N ASN A 21 -15.79 -17.77 -0.30
CA ASN A 21 -15.32 -18.98 -0.98
C ASN A 21 -13.86 -19.34 -0.58
N PRO A 22 -13.57 -19.59 0.70
CA PRO A 22 -12.19 -19.77 1.19
C PRO A 22 -11.52 -21.06 0.68
N ASP A 23 -12.28 -22.02 0.20
CA ASP A 23 -11.82 -23.28 -0.39
C ASP A 23 -11.40 -23.16 -1.86
N GLN A 24 -11.75 -22.05 -2.51
CA GLN A 24 -11.32 -21.79 -3.90
C GLN A 24 -9.89 -21.24 -3.99
N PHE A 25 -9.30 -20.83 -2.88
CA PHE A 25 -8.00 -20.16 -2.87
C PHE A 25 -7.01 -20.86 -1.95
N ASP A 26 -5.85 -21.19 -2.47
CA ASP A 26 -4.76 -21.78 -1.68
C ASP A 26 -3.95 -20.67 -0.95
N VAL A 27 -3.72 -19.51 -1.60
CA VAL A 27 -2.93 -18.39 -1.07
C VAL A 27 -3.66 -17.08 -1.29
N VAL A 28 -3.58 -16.20 -0.31
CA VAL A 28 -4.10 -14.82 -0.40
C VAL A 28 -2.94 -13.84 -0.22
N ILE A 29 -2.77 -12.93 -1.18
CA ILE A 29 -1.74 -11.88 -1.14
C ILE A 29 -2.41 -10.52 -1.20
N SER A 30 -2.05 -9.62 -0.29
CA SER A 30 -2.61 -8.27 -0.28
C SER A 30 -1.64 -7.24 0.31
N SER A 31 -1.86 -5.98 -0.10
CA SER A 31 -1.26 -4.79 0.50
C SER A 31 -2.11 -4.18 1.62
N ALA A 32 -3.37 -4.59 1.77
CA ALA A 32 -4.22 -4.21 2.89
C ALA A 32 -3.88 -5.08 4.12
N MET A 33 -2.81 -4.72 4.82
CA MET A 33 -2.26 -5.48 5.95
C MET A 33 -3.26 -5.68 7.08
N ASP A 34 -4.11 -4.71 7.34
CA ASP A 34 -5.15 -4.73 8.37
C ASP A 34 -6.22 -5.79 8.06
N LEU A 35 -6.70 -5.87 6.82
CA LEU A 35 -7.65 -6.89 6.37
C LEU A 35 -7.02 -8.29 6.39
N GLN A 36 -5.76 -8.43 5.97
CA GLN A 36 -5.01 -9.69 6.06
C GLN A 36 -4.85 -10.15 7.51
N LEU A 37 -4.52 -9.24 8.40
CA LEU A 37 -4.41 -9.53 9.83
C LEU A 37 -5.77 -9.97 10.40
N LYS A 38 -6.85 -9.32 9.98
CA LYS A 38 -8.21 -9.69 10.38
C LYS A 38 -8.58 -11.10 9.90
N LEU A 39 -8.33 -11.44 8.64
CA LEU A 39 -8.54 -12.79 8.10
C LEU A 39 -7.79 -13.84 8.94
N THR A 40 -6.54 -13.54 9.30
CA THR A 40 -5.73 -14.45 10.14
C THR A 40 -6.33 -14.63 11.52
N ASN A 41 -6.74 -13.54 12.19
CA ASN A 41 -7.35 -13.62 13.53
C ASN A 41 -8.74 -14.26 13.55
N ASP A 42 -9.48 -14.14 12.45
CA ASP A 42 -10.79 -14.80 12.27
C ASP A 42 -10.64 -16.32 11.96
N GLY A 43 -9.40 -16.82 11.84
CA GLY A 43 -9.12 -18.25 11.73
C GLY A 43 -9.10 -18.79 10.29
N PHE A 44 -9.02 -17.91 9.29
CA PHE A 44 -8.95 -18.32 7.88
C PHE A 44 -7.54 -18.72 7.42
N ALA A 45 -6.49 -18.33 8.14
CA ALA A 45 -5.11 -18.63 7.80
C ALA A 45 -4.63 -19.94 8.46
N ARG A 46 -3.86 -20.72 7.70
CA ARG A 46 -3.15 -21.91 8.16
C ARG A 46 -1.86 -21.50 8.89
N GLN A 47 -1.53 -22.18 9.97
CA GLN A 47 -0.22 -22.03 10.61
C GLN A 47 0.86 -22.78 9.84
N LEU A 48 1.99 -22.10 9.64
CA LEU A 48 3.18 -22.62 8.93
C LEU A 48 4.42 -22.47 9.83
N PRO A 49 4.55 -23.29 10.88
CA PRO A 49 5.63 -23.15 11.88
C PRO A 49 7.01 -23.48 11.30
N SER A 50 7.08 -24.10 10.12
CA SER A 50 8.32 -24.36 9.39
C SER A 50 8.96 -23.10 8.81
N ILE A 51 8.20 -22.02 8.60
CA ILE A 51 8.69 -20.76 8.05
C ILE A 51 9.29 -19.94 9.18
N THR A 52 10.61 -19.73 9.11
CA THR A 52 11.31 -18.78 10.00
C THR A 52 11.26 -17.39 9.38
N HIS A 53 10.72 -16.41 10.11
CA HIS A 53 10.54 -15.04 9.65
C HIS A 53 10.65 -14.04 10.81
N PRO A 54 11.12 -12.80 10.59
CA PRO A 54 11.22 -11.81 11.66
C PRO A 54 9.86 -11.52 12.34
N ASP A 55 9.84 -11.39 13.66
CA ASP A 55 8.61 -11.19 14.44
C ASP A 55 7.79 -9.97 14.01
N TRP A 56 8.44 -8.89 13.58
CA TRP A 56 7.78 -7.67 13.11
C TRP A 56 7.12 -7.82 11.73
N ALA A 57 7.51 -8.85 10.96
CA ALA A 57 7.07 -9.11 9.60
C ALA A 57 6.20 -10.37 9.48
N GLN A 58 5.79 -10.95 10.61
CA GLN A 58 4.91 -12.11 10.64
C GLN A 58 3.87 -11.99 11.76
N TRP A 59 2.78 -12.74 11.64
CA TRP A 59 1.77 -12.83 12.68
C TRP A 59 1.35 -14.27 12.90
N ARG A 60 1.61 -14.79 14.13
CA ARG A 60 1.21 -16.13 14.59
C ARG A 60 1.62 -17.27 13.68
N SER A 61 2.76 -17.16 13.01
CA SER A 61 3.21 -18.11 11.98
C SER A 61 2.15 -18.42 10.91
N SER A 62 1.28 -17.47 10.59
CA SER A 62 0.16 -17.66 9.66
C SER A 62 0.05 -16.55 8.61
N LEU A 63 0.60 -15.36 8.89
CA LEU A 63 0.66 -14.25 7.95
C LEU A 63 2.11 -13.78 7.85
N PHE A 64 2.61 -13.61 6.64
CA PHE A 64 4.01 -13.29 6.39
C PHE A 64 4.11 -12.11 5.42
N ALA A 65 4.80 -11.05 5.85
CA ALA A 65 5.15 -9.96 4.96
C ALA A 65 6.38 -10.32 4.13
N PHE A 66 6.46 -9.86 2.89
CA PHE A 66 7.58 -10.19 2.00
C PHE A 66 8.09 -9.00 1.17
N THR A 67 7.50 -7.82 1.30
CA THR A 67 7.99 -6.57 0.67
C THR A 67 7.94 -5.42 1.65
N THR A 68 8.67 -4.34 1.34
CA THR A 68 8.58 -3.06 2.04
C THR A 68 8.29 -1.98 1.02
N GLU A 69 7.08 -1.41 1.04
CA GLU A 69 6.59 -0.49 0.01
C GLU A 69 6.16 0.85 0.64
N PRO A 70 6.91 1.94 0.39
CA PRO A 70 6.56 3.26 0.93
C PRO A 70 5.38 3.87 0.19
N ALA A 71 4.55 4.63 0.92
CA ALA A 71 3.63 5.58 0.32
C ALA A 71 4.39 6.77 -0.26
N ALA A 72 4.06 7.15 -1.48
CA ALA A 72 4.72 8.23 -2.20
C ALA A 72 3.73 9.31 -2.64
N ILE A 73 4.24 10.51 -2.86
CA ILE A 73 3.60 11.56 -3.64
C ILE A 73 4.20 11.51 -5.03
N ALA A 74 3.39 11.33 -6.06
CA ALA A 74 3.84 11.44 -7.43
C ALA A 74 3.31 12.73 -8.05
N LEU A 75 4.16 13.44 -8.77
CA LEU A 75 3.87 14.73 -9.40
C LEU A 75 4.08 14.64 -10.91
N ASN A 76 3.25 15.35 -11.67
CA ASN A 76 3.55 15.64 -13.05
C ASN A 76 4.68 16.67 -13.11
N THR A 77 5.85 16.29 -13.61
CA THR A 77 7.07 17.10 -13.56
C THR A 77 6.86 18.48 -14.21
N ALA A 78 6.23 18.53 -15.39
CA ALA A 78 6.01 19.77 -16.11
C ALA A 78 5.05 20.74 -15.39
N ALA A 79 4.09 20.21 -14.63
CA ALA A 79 3.18 21.03 -13.86
C ALA A 79 3.85 21.73 -12.65
N PHE A 80 5.00 21.25 -12.24
CA PHE A 80 5.79 21.85 -11.16
C PHE A 80 6.97 22.68 -11.66
N ASP A 81 7.05 22.93 -12.97
CA ASP A 81 8.05 23.86 -13.49
C ASP A 81 7.79 25.29 -12.96
N GLY A 82 8.80 25.85 -12.28
CA GLY A 82 8.68 27.14 -11.59
C GLY A 82 7.98 27.10 -10.23
N LEU A 83 7.48 25.95 -9.77
CA LEU A 83 6.95 25.76 -8.41
C LEU A 83 7.97 25.04 -7.51
N PRO A 84 7.95 25.28 -6.19
CA PRO A 84 8.78 24.50 -5.28
C PRO A 84 8.31 23.05 -5.25
N THR A 85 9.25 22.10 -5.43
CA THR A 85 8.97 20.67 -5.28
C THR A 85 8.75 20.35 -3.81
N PRO A 86 7.54 19.88 -3.40
CA PRO A 86 7.25 19.57 -2.01
C PRO A 86 8.08 18.37 -1.53
N ARG A 87 8.62 18.45 -0.32
CA ARG A 87 9.34 17.35 0.34
C ARG A 87 8.56 16.75 1.50
N THR A 88 7.57 17.48 1.98
CA THR A 88 6.70 17.11 3.08
C THR A 88 5.24 17.29 2.65
N ARG A 89 4.32 16.71 3.42
CA ARG A 89 2.88 16.97 3.20
C ARG A 89 2.52 18.42 3.50
N GLN A 90 3.24 19.06 4.45
CA GLN A 90 3.06 20.49 4.73
C GLN A 90 3.47 21.36 3.54
N ASP A 91 4.57 21.03 2.85
CA ASP A 91 4.98 21.75 1.64
C ASP A 91 3.93 21.57 0.53
N LEU A 92 3.38 20.35 0.40
CA LEU A 92 2.30 20.10 -0.58
C LEU A 92 1.07 20.96 -0.27
N ILE A 93 0.63 21.03 0.97
CA ILE A 93 -0.48 21.90 1.39
C ILE A 93 -0.21 23.35 0.97
N GLN A 94 1.01 23.84 1.19
CA GLN A 94 1.37 25.22 0.83
C GLN A 94 1.28 25.44 -0.69
N VAL A 95 1.89 24.58 -1.48
CA VAL A 95 1.86 24.70 -2.95
C VAL A 95 0.43 24.68 -3.48
N LEU A 96 -0.41 23.76 -2.98
CA LEU A 96 -1.80 23.64 -3.41
C LEU A 96 -2.64 24.88 -3.04
N ARG A 97 -2.44 25.45 -1.85
CA ARG A 97 -3.15 26.65 -1.41
C ARG A 97 -2.74 27.93 -2.14
N GLU A 98 -1.47 28.01 -2.52
CA GLU A 98 -0.93 29.16 -3.25
C GLU A 98 -1.30 29.16 -4.74
N ASN A 99 -1.67 27.97 -5.30
CA ASN A 99 -1.95 27.81 -6.72
C ASN A 99 -3.28 27.04 -6.98
N PRO A 100 -4.41 27.44 -6.36
CA PRO A 100 -5.64 26.66 -6.42
C PRO A 100 -6.17 26.45 -7.84
N ASP A 101 -6.10 27.49 -8.70
CA ASP A 101 -6.60 27.46 -10.07
C ASP A 101 -5.90 26.39 -10.94
N GLN A 102 -4.65 26.10 -10.63
CA GLN A 102 -3.88 25.07 -11.33
C GLN A 102 -4.27 23.66 -10.91
N PHE A 103 -4.64 23.48 -9.64
CA PHE A 103 -4.81 22.16 -9.04
C PHE A 103 -6.28 21.73 -8.84
N ILE A 104 -7.26 22.59 -9.09
CA ILE A 104 -8.68 22.22 -8.99
C ILE A 104 -9.02 21.07 -9.96
N GLY A 105 -9.57 19.97 -9.45
CA GLY A 105 -9.86 18.74 -10.19
C GLY A 105 -8.62 18.00 -10.72
N LYS A 106 -7.42 18.35 -10.24
CA LYS A 106 -6.12 17.82 -10.71
C LYS A 106 -5.33 17.05 -9.64
N ILE A 107 -5.95 16.70 -8.54
CA ILE A 107 -5.33 15.91 -7.47
C ILE A 107 -6.02 14.55 -7.44
N GLY A 108 -5.24 13.48 -7.34
CA GLY A 108 -5.73 12.11 -7.13
C GLY A 108 -5.37 11.59 -5.75
N THR A 109 -6.30 10.88 -5.11
CA THR A 109 -6.06 10.09 -3.90
C THR A 109 -6.98 8.88 -3.88
N TYR A 110 -6.84 8.00 -2.89
CA TYR A 110 -7.69 6.83 -2.80
C TYR A 110 -9.13 7.14 -2.35
N ASP A 111 -10.08 6.43 -2.94
CA ASP A 111 -11.39 6.23 -2.32
C ASP A 111 -11.26 5.17 -1.22
N VAL A 112 -11.23 5.61 0.02
CA VAL A 112 -11.08 4.72 1.19
C VAL A 112 -12.22 3.71 1.35
N ARG A 113 -13.33 3.90 0.65
CA ARG A 113 -14.47 2.96 0.62
C ARG A 113 -14.22 1.79 -0.33
N GLN A 114 -13.42 2.00 -1.39
CA GLN A 114 -13.15 1.04 -2.45
C GLN A 114 -11.71 0.49 -2.41
N SER A 115 -10.81 1.16 -1.70
CA SER A 115 -9.41 0.77 -1.57
C SER A 115 -9.05 0.39 -0.14
N GLY A 116 -8.81 -0.90 0.11
CA GLY A 116 -8.29 -1.36 1.41
C GLY A 116 -6.90 -0.81 1.71
N LEU A 117 -6.04 -0.68 0.69
CA LEU A 117 -4.74 -0.03 0.83
C LEU A 117 -4.89 1.47 1.13
N GLY A 118 -5.77 2.16 0.43
CA GLY A 118 -6.06 3.57 0.67
C GLY A 118 -6.58 3.81 2.08
N TYR A 119 -7.46 2.92 2.57
CA TYR A 119 -7.94 2.95 3.94
C TYR A 119 -6.81 2.74 4.96
N LEU A 120 -5.93 1.76 4.71
CA LEU A 120 -4.75 1.53 5.54
C LEU A 120 -3.88 2.79 5.63
N PHE A 121 -3.51 3.39 4.51
CA PHE A 121 -2.68 4.60 4.49
C PHE A 121 -3.36 5.78 5.19
N ALA A 122 -4.64 6.03 4.91
CA ALA A 122 -5.39 7.11 5.55
C ALA A 122 -5.43 6.95 7.08
N THR A 123 -5.66 5.72 7.58
CA THR A 123 -5.69 5.46 9.03
C THR A 123 -4.32 5.64 9.69
N GLN A 124 -3.24 5.26 9.02
CA GLN A 124 -1.88 5.46 9.55
C GLN A 124 -1.48 6.93 9.55
N ASP A 125 -1.74 7.65 8.46
CA ASP A 125 -1.45 9.09 8.36
C ASP A 125 -2.24 9.89 9.41
N ALA A 126 -3.54 9.59 9.57
CA ALA A 126 -4.42 10.24 10.55
C ALA A 126 -3.97 10.01 12.01
N ARG A 127 -3.36 8.86 12.31
CA ARG A 127 -2.80 8.58 13.64
C ARG A 127 -1.50 9.30 13.90
N THR A 128 -0.76 9.60 12.84
CA THR A 128 0.61 10.10 12.95
C THR A 128 0.66 11.62 13.05
N SER A 129 -0.21 12.33 12.33
CA SER A 129 -0.15 13.79 12.26
C SER A 129 -1.46 14.47 11.91
N GLU A 130 -1.74 15.58 12.60
CA GLU A 130 -2.82 16.51 12.24
C GLU A 130 -2.67 17.11 10.82
N THR A 131 -1.47 17.08 10.26
CA THR A 131 -1.22 17.54 8.88
C THR A 131 -2.04 16.73 7.87
N PHE A 132 -2.34 15.46 8.14
CA PHE A 132 -3.23 14.64 7.32
C PHE A 132 -4.60 15.31 7.12
N TRP A 133 -5.25 15.71 8.20
CA TRP A 133 -6.58 16.31 8.13
C TRP A 133 -6.60 17.63 7.36
N ARG A 134 -5.56 18.46 7.57
CA ARG A 134 -5.40 19.72 6.82
C ARG A 134 -5.18 19.47 5.32
N LEU A 135 -4.43 18.40 4.98
CA LEU A 135 -4.24 18.02 3.58
C LEU A 135 -5.54 17.52 2.97
N MET A 136 -6.34 16.71 3.69
CA MET A 136 -7.65 16.24 3.22
C MET A 136 -8.61 17.41 2.98
N GLU A 137 -8.63 18.40 3.88
CA GLU A 137 -9.41 19.64 3.69
C GLU A 137 -9.02 20.37 2.39
N VAL A 138 -7.73 20.56 2.15
CA VAL A 138 -7.23 21.23 0.95
C VAL A 138 -7.57 20.42 -0.31
N MET A 139 -7.33 19.10 -0.30
CA MET A 139 -7.64 18.26 -1.44
C MET A 139 -9.16 18.22 -1.72
N GLY A 140 -9.98 18.16 -0.67
CA GLY A 140 -11.44 18.24 -0.81
C GLY A 140 -11.91 19.59 -1.39
N SER A 141 -11.33 20.71 -0.96
CA SER A 141 -11.64 22.04 -1.49
C SER A 141 -11.21 22.25 -2.95
N LEU A 142 -10.29 21.43 -3.44
CA LEU A 142 -9.78 21.42 -4.81
C LEU A 142 -10.38 20.31 -5.66
N ASP A 143 -11.51 19.74 -5.28
CA ASP A 143 -12.23 18.70 -6.03
C ASP A 143 -11.33 17.49 -6.38
N ALA A 144 -10.61 16.96 -5.41
CA ALA A 144 -9.73 15.81 -5.61
C ALA A 144 -10.50 14.59 -6.16
N LYS A 145 -9.93 13.94 -7.16
CA LYS A 145 -10.46 12.71 -7.75
C LYS A 145 -10.12 11.51 -6.89
N LEU A 146 -11.08 10.60 -6.73
CA LEU A 146 -10.93 9.40 -5.92
C LEU A 146 -10.71 8.17 -6.79
N TYR A 147 -9.73 7.33 -6.41
CA TYR A 147 -9.30 6.15 -7.14
C TYR A 147 -9.33 4.90 -6.25
N CYS A 148 -9.59 3.74 -6.85
CA CYS A 148 -9.43 2.45 -6.16
C CYS A 148 -7.95 2.03 -6.04
N CYS A 149 -7.14 2.44 -7.00
CA CYS A 149 -5.87 1.77 -7.29
C CYS A 149 -4.75 2.77 -7.62
N SER A 150 -3.50 2.46 -7.20
CA SER A 150 -2.32 3.26 -7.55
C SER A 150 -2.07 3.30 -9.06
N GLY A 151 -2.32 2.20 -9.76
CA GLY A 151 -2.06 2.09 -11.19
C GLY A 151 -2.85 3.13 -11.98
N ASP A 152 -4.17 3.17 -11.78
CA ASP A 152 -5.06 4.10 -12.48
C ASP A 152 -4.72 5.56 -12.16
N MET A 153 -4.35 5.83 -10.90
CA MET A 153 -3.93 7.16 -10.46
C MET A 153 -2.63 7.60 -11.13
N ILE A 154 -1.67 6.69 -11.29
CA ILE A 154 -0.40 6.96 -11.97
C ILE A 154 -0.61 7.11 -13.48
N ASP A 155 -1.46 6.29 -14.09
CA ASP A 155 -1.78 6.39 -15.52
C ASP A 155 -2.44 7.74 -15.85
N ASP A 156 -3.39 8.21 -15.02
CA ASP A 156 -4.01 9.53 -15.17
C ASP A 156 -3.01 10.69 -14.92
N LEU A 157 -2.02 10.49 -14.04
CA LEU A 157 -0.94 11.44 -13.81
C LEU A 157 -0.04 11.56 -15.03
N ILE A 158 0.35 10.44 -15.65
CA ILE A 158 1.15 10.39 -16.89
C ILE A 158 0.37 11.05 -18.04
N ALA A 159 -0.93 10.79 -18.12
CA ALA A 159 -1.82 11.38 -19.14
C ALA A 159 -2.13 12.87 -18.89
N GLY A 160 -1.68 13.47 -17.77
CA GLY A 160 -1.96 14.85 -17.40
C GLY A 160 -3.42 15.12 -17.00
N GLN A 161 -4.19 14.06 -16.73
CA GLN A 161 -5.56 14.18 -16.23
C GLN A 161 -5.59 14.64 -14.77
N ILE A 162 -4.55 14.28 -14.00
CA ILE A 162 -4.22 14.84 -12.69
C ILE A 162 -2.77 15.32 -12.71
N LEU A 163 -2.40 16.16 -11.74
CA LEU A 163 -1.04 16.74 -11.62
C LEU A 163 -0.34 16.30 -10.33
N VAL A 164 -1.11 15.81 -9.38
CA VAL A 164 -0.64 15.27 -8.10
C VAL A 164 -1.37 13.96 -7.81
N ALA A 165 -0.63 12.92 -7.46
CA ALA A 165 -1.15 11.66 -6.95
C ALA A 165 -0.62 11.42 -5.53
N TYR A 166 -1.51 11.42 -4.54
CA TYR A 166 -1.17 11.32 -3.13
C TYR A 166 -1.30 9.88 -2.61
N ASN A 167 -0.28 9.45 -1.87
CA ASN A 167 -0.20 8.14 -1.22
C ASN A 167 -0.18 6.93 -2.20
N VAL A 168 0.30 7.11 -3.43
CA VAL A 168 0.52 5.98 -4.33
C VAL A 168 1.59 5.03 -3.81
N LEU A 169 1.55 3.77 -4.21
CA LEU A 169 2.64 2.84 -3.94
C LEU A 169 3.93 3.33 -4.60
N GLY A 170 4.95 3.58 -3.79
CA GLY A 170 6.23 4.10 -4.26
C GLY A 170 6.92 3.18 -5.27
N SER A 171 6.80 1.86 -5.10
CA SER A 171 7.33 0.86 -6.05
C SER A 171 6.72 1.02 -7.44
N TYR A 172 5.40 1.26 -7.53
CA TYR A 172 4.70 1.46 -8.80
C TYR A 172 5.08 2.80 -9.44
N ALA A 173 5.12 3.87 -8.64
CA ALA A 173 5.50 5.19 -9.12
C ALA A 173 6.96 5.24 -9.61
N LEU A 174 7.89 4.66 -8.85
CA LEU A 174 9.31 4.59 -9.22
C LEU A 174 9.52 3.74 -10.48
N GLY A 175 8.89 2.56 -10.57
CA GLY A 175 8.99 1.71 -11.77
C GLY A 175 8.43 2.38 -13.04
N ARG A 176 7.48 3.31 -12.91
CA ARG A 176 7.01 4.13 -14.05
C ARG A 176 7.94 5.32 -14.30
N ALA A 177 8.47 5.98 -13.27
CA ALA A 177 9.39 7.10 -13.40
C ALA A 177 10.71 6.72 -14.10
N ASP A 178 11.19 5.47 -13.91
CA ASP A 178 12.37 4.95 -14.61
C ASP A 178 12.21 4.93 -16.14
N THR A 179 10.98 4.97 -16.65
CA THR A 179 10.67 4.92 -18.09
C THR A 179 9.95 6.18 -18.60
N GLN A 180 9.62 7.12 -17.71
CA GLN A 180 8.79 8.29 -18.01
C GLN A 180 9.34 9.54 -17.32
N ASP A 181 10.00 10.43 -18.07
CA ASP A 181 10.51 11.72 -17.56
C ASP A 181 9.41 12.68 -17.06
N THR A 182 8.15 12.31 -17.28
CA THR A 182 6.98 13.09 -16.87
C THR A 182 6.63 12.98 -15.38
N LEU A 183 7.26 12.05 -14.66
CA LEU A 183 6.97 11.77 -13.25
C LEU A 183 8.11 12.18 -12.32
N THR A 184 7.78 12.93 -11.29
CA THR A 184 8.63 13.14 -10.12
C THR A 184 8.03 12.41 -8.93
N VAL A 185 8.79 11.49 -8.34
CA VAL A 185 8.36 10.69 -7.18
C VAL A 185 9.03 11.20 -5.92
N ILE A 186 8.22 11.51 -4.91
CA ILE A 186 8.65 12.04 -3.62
C ILE A 186 8.24 11.08 -2.52
N LEU A 187 9.20 10.73 -1.69
CA LEU A 187 8.96 10.02 -0.44
C LEU A 187 8.91 11.06 0.68
N PRO A 188 7.73 11.36 1.24
CA PRO A 188 7.58 12.43 2.22
C PRO A 188 8.49 12.21 3.42
N SER A 189 9.14 13.28 3.88
CA SER A 189 10.13 13.22 4.97
C SER A 189 9.57 13.59 6.34
N ASP A 190 8.36 14.13 6.41
CA ASP A 190 7.71 14.56 7.66
C ASP A 190 7.19 13.37 8.50
N PHE A 191 6.44 12.44 7.92
CA PHE A 191 6.01 11.20 8.55
C PHE A 191 5.88 10.11 7.47
N PRO A 192 6.97 9.44 7.15
CA PRO A 192 6.97 8.40 6.14
C PRO A 192 6.09 7.22 6.57
N THR A 193 5.23 6.76 5.67
CA THR A 193 4.36 5.59 5.87
C THR A 193 4.82 4.50 4.92
N THR A 194 5.18 3.34 5.46
CA THR A 194 5.66 2.20 4.68
C THR A 194 4.84 0.97 5.03
N MET A 195 4.15 0.41 4.03
CA MET A 195 3.41 -0.84 4.19
C MET A 195 4.25 -2.03 3.74
N MET A 196 3.81 -3.21 4.12
CA MET A 196 4.36 -4.49 3.67
C MET A 196 3.28 -5.27 2.92
N ARG A 197 3.63 -5.81 1.76
CA ARG A 197 2.76 -6.80 1.11
C ARG A 197 2.89 -8.11 1.87
N SER A 198 1.76 -8.72 2.17
CA SER A 198 1.72 -9.93 2.98
C SER A 198 0.96 -11.06 2.30
N ALA A 199 1.32 -12.30 2.67
CA ALA A 199 0.72 -13.52 2.18
C ALA A 199 0.27 -14.41 3.34
N LEU A 200 -0.85 -15.10 3.16
CA LEU A 200 -1.31 -16.18 4.02
C LEU A 200 -1.68 -17.40 3.16
N VAL A 201 -1.56 -18.60 3.74
CA VAL A 201 -2.11 -19.82 3.18
C VAL A 201 -3.51 -20.04 3.76
N SER A 202 -4.49 -20.30 2.89
CA SER A 202 -5.85 -20.61 3.31
C SER A 202 -5.88 -21.85 4.22
N LYS A 203 -6.66 -21.79 5.30
CA LYS A 203 -6.91 -22.98 6.13
C LYS A 203 -7.61 -24.09 5.34
N SER A 204 -8.40 -23.68 4.34
CA SER A 204 -9.15 -24.57 3.44
C SER A 204 -8.43 -24.85 2.12
N ALA A 205 -7.13 -24.55 2.02
CA ALA A 205 -6.35 -24.75 0.81
C ALA A 205 -6.46 -26.20 0.31
N SER A 206 -6.69 -26.36 -0.98
CA SER A 206 -6.77 -27.67 -1.65
C SER A 206 -5.39 -28.35 -1.77
N SER A 207 -4.33 -27.55 -1.87
CA SER A 207 -2.94 -27.97 -2.01
C SER A 207 -2.02 -27.27 -1.00
N PRO A 208 -2.20 -27.54 0.32
CA PRO A 208 -1.53 -26.76 1.37
C PRO A 208 0.00 -26.82 1.31
N ASP A 209 0.58 -27.98 0.95
CA ASP A 209 2.04 -28.14 0.86
C ASP A 209 2.63 -27.31 -0.31
N LEU A 210 1.91 -27.24 -1.43
CA LEU A 210 2.32 -26.40 -2.57
C LEU A 210 2.15 -24.92 -2.24
N ALA A 211 1.09 -24.54 -1.52
CA ALA A 211 0.85 -23.19 -1.06
C ALA A 211 1.94 -22.72 -0.08
N GLU A 212 2.34 -23.57 0.88
CA GLU A 212 3.45 -23.32 1.78
C GLU A 212 4.77 -23.14 1.04
N ALA A 213 5.08 -24.04 0.08
CA ALA A 213 6.27 -23.95 -0.76
C ALA A 213 6.28 -22.63 -1.56
N PHE A 214 5.12 -22.20 -2.07
CA PHE A 214 5.00 -20.94 -2.80
C PHE A 214 5.27 -19.73 -1.90
N VAL A 215 4.66 -19.66 -0.71
CA VAL A 215 4.90 -18.57 0.25
C VAL A 215 6.36 -18.54 0.71
N SER A 216 6.94 -19.71 0.99
CA SER A 216 8.36 -19.83 1.34
C SER A 216 9.27 -19.31 0.23
N HIS A 217 8.91 -19.59 -1.03
CA HIS A 217 9.65 -19.10 -2.19
C HIS A 217 9.55 -17.56 -2.31
N LEU A 218 8.37 -16.98 -2.12
CA LEU A 218 8.20 -15.51 -2.11
C LEU A 218 9.08 -14.83 -1.05
N ILE A 219 9.17 -15.42 0.13
CA ILE A 219 10.01 -14.92 1.23
C ILE A 219 11.50 -15.06 0.87
N ALA A 220 11.92 -16.20 0.32
CA ALA A 220 13.30 -16.44 -0.07
C ALA A 220 13.77 -15.47 -1.17
N LEU A 221 12.93 -15.15 -2.15
CA LEU A 221 13.23 -14.18 -3.20
C LEU A 221 13.59 -12.79 -2.64
N GLN A 222 13.04 -12.44 -1.48
CA GLN A 222 13.30 -11.16 -0.82
C GLN A 222 14.57 -11.17 0.03
N SER A 223 14.93 -12.35 0.57
CA SER A 223 16.09 -12.51 1.47
C SER A 223 17.41 -12.64 0.71
N ASP A 224 17.39 -13.24 -0.46
CA ASP A 224 18.62 -13.62 -1.21
C ASP A 224 19.21 -12.48 -2.05
N GLY A 225 18.71 -11.25 -1.90
CA GLY A 225 19.20 -10.12 -2.69
C GLY A 225 19.02 -10.35 -4.20
N ALA A 226 18.00 -11.12 -4.59
CA ALA A 226 17.63 -11.38 -5.99
C ALA A 226 17.19 -10.10 -6.73
N GLY A 227 17.78 -8.98 -6.32
CA GLY A 227 17.54 -7.63 -6.73
C GLY A 227 17.83 -7.34 -8.20
N GLY A 228 17.20 -8.02 -9.09
CA GLY A 228 17.25 -7.81 -10.53
C GLY A 228 16.14 -8.56 -11.26
N VAL A 229 15.55 -9.56 -10.60
CA VAL A 229 14.51 -10.42 -11.18
C VAL A 229 13.14 -10.20 -10.54
N PHE A 230 13.11 -9.74 -9.28
CA PHE A 230 11.86 -9.48 -8.57
C PHE A 230 11.55 -7.98 -8.58
N PRO A 231 10.41 -7.56 -9.17
CA PRO A 231 10.11 -6.14 -9.41
C PRO A 231 9.66 -5.37 -8.17
N LEU A 232 9.51 -6.03 -7.01
CA LEU A 232 9.05 -5.39 -5.78
C LEU A 232 10.22 -5.14 -4.81
N PRO A 233 10.19 -4.06 -4.02
CA PRO A 233 11.23 -3.78 -3.03
C PRO A 233 11.36 -4.92 -2.01
N PRO A 234 12.59 -5.29 -1.61
CA PRO A 234 12.81 -6.34 -0.63
C PRO A 234 12.26 -5.93 0.74
N LEU A 235 12.05 -6.94 1.58
CA LEU A 235 11.74 -6.72 2.99
C LEU A 235 13.02 -6.21 3.69
N VAL A 236 13.04 -4.92 4.02
CA VAL A 236 14.18 -4.29 4.70
C VAL A 236 14.00 -4.43 6.20
N GLY A 237 15.01 -4.96 6.88
CA GLY A 237 14.97 -5.15 8.32
C GLY A 237 14.81 -3.83 9.09
N ALA A 238 14.17 -3.91 10.25
CA ALA A 238 13.95 -2.77 11.15
C ALA A 238 15.24 -2.05 11.61
N GLN A 239 16.40 -2.56 11.25
CA GLN A 239 17.71 -1.96 11.59
C GLN A 239 18.14 -0.85 10.62
N ASP A 240 17.50 -0.74 9.47
CA ASP A 240 17.72 0.40 8.59
C ASP A 240 16.81 1.56 9.04
N THR A 241 17.10 2.01 10.26
CA THR A 241 16.32 3.02 11.00
C THR A 241 16.43 4.43 10.41
N SER A 242 17.05 4.58 9.26
CA SER A 242 17.33 5.90 8.72
C SER A 242 16.11 6.60 8.14
N ALA A 243 14.88 6.19 8.43
CA ALA A 243 13.80 7.13 8.21
C ALA A 243 12.41 6.61 7.84
N ARG A 244 12.08 5.33 7.81
CA ARG A 244 10.74 4.97 7.37
C ARG A 244 10.08 4.01 8.34
N ALA A 245 9.14 4.53 9.14
CA ALA A 245 8.33 3.69 10.01
C ALA A 245 7.53 2.69 9.17
N SER A 246 7.97 1.42 9.17
CA SER A 246 7.17 0.34 8.61
C SER A 246 5.99 0.07 9.52
N ILE A 247 4.83 -0.13 8.92
CA ILE A 247 3.62 -0.55 9.62
C ILE A 247 3.84 -1.99 10.08
N SER A 248 3.86 -2.23 11.39
CA SER A 248 4.05 -3.57 11.94
C SER A 248 2.80 -4.43 11.83
N LEU A 249 2.98 -5.76 11.66
CA LEU A 249 1.89 -6.73 11.76
C LEU A 249 1.52 -6.94 13.23
N GLU A 250 0.64 -6.08 13.75
CA GLU A 250 0.24 -6.09 15.17
C GLU A 250 -1.26 -5.78 15.33
N PRO A 251 -1.89 -6.12 16.47
CA PRO A 251 -3.31 -5.91 16.67
C PRO A 251 -3.79 -4.46 16.53
N ALA A 252 -2.89 -3.49 16.70
CA ALA A 252 -3.22 -2.07 16.53
C ALA A 252 -3.72 -1.74 15.13
N LEU A 253 -3.33 -2.51 14.11
CA LEU A 253 -3.85 -2.35 12.74
C LEU A 253 -5.37 -2.52 12.65
N MET A 254 -5.96 -3.37 13.49
CA MET A 254 -7.40 -3.63 13.46
C MET A 254 -8.24 -2.55 14.16
N THR A 255 -7.61 -1.60 14.82
CA THR A 255 -8.32 -0.54 15.59
C THR A 255 -9.26 0.29 14.70
N TYR A 256 -8.98 0.40 13.43
CA TYR A 256 -9.73 1.22 12.47
C TYR A 256 -10.62 0.40 11.50
N LEU A 257 -10.70 -0.92 11.65
CA LEU A 257 -11.56 -1.76 10.80
C LEU A 257 -13.03 -1.79 11.23
N ASP A 258 -13.38 -1.03 12.20
CA ASP A 258 -14.76 -0.87 12.66
C ASP A 258 -15.56 -0.01 11.68
N THR A 259 -16.82 -0.38 11.45
CA THR A 259 -17.71 0.27 10.47
C THR A 259 -17.90 1.76 10.76
N LEU A 260 -18.01 2.14 12.05
CA LEU A 260 -18.19 3.55 12.42
C LEU A 260 -16.95 4.38 12.04
N LYS A 261 -15.76 3.83 12.25
CA LYS A 261 -14.51 4.51 11.90
C LYS A 261 -14.31 4.62 10.40
N ARG A 262 -14.74 3.62 9.61
CA ARG A 262 -14.76 3.72 8.15
C ARG A 262 -15.65 4.85 7.63
N GLN A 263 -16.70 5.20 8.35
CA GLN A 263 -17.58 6.32 7.99
C GLN A 263 -16.99 7.69 8.32
N THR A 264 -15.91 7.74 9.10
CA THR A 264 -15.24 8.98 9.50
C THR A 264 -14.32 9.51 8.39
N PHE A 265 -13.77 8.62 7.58
CA PHE A 265 -12.95 8.94 6.43
C PHE A 265 -13.80 8.97 5.16
#